data_1bf6751ac25fde13e1dcfce5a7ed58b2
#
_entry.id   1bf6751ac25fde13e1dcfce5a7ed58b2
#
_cell.length_a   1.000
_cell.length_b   1.000
_cell.length_c   1.000
_cell.angle_alpha   90.00
_cell.angle_beta   90.00
_cell.angle_gamma   90.00
#
_symmetry.space_group_name_H-M   'P 1'
#
loop_
_entity.id
_entity.type
_entity.pdbx_description
1 polymer ?
#
loop_
_entity_poly.entity_id
_entity_poly.type
_entity_poly.pdbx_seq_one_letter_code
_entity_poly.pdbx_strand_id
1 'polypeptide(L)'
;MKAQTNKIAFLIALSMIVSTLNLSAQINTDYIGAGNNAGITITSSSEYGNTKAENTMNATGMDADRIEMSRFLSQATFGADMAEIQRATRIGMEAWIEEQVNMPINYLTPLHWDIWNEIETRWAMSFDVWLANYINELCLASHEDPTIDPPNLTQAEVDELQNAYMQELFGPFALQFNFAWSHSMMSNDDQLRQRVAYALSQILVISAQSDLGDNGESLSSYYDILLHHSFGNFRDLLLEVSLSTSMGIYLSHFNNPKAIPSENIQPDENYAREVMQLFSIGLFELNPDGTRKKDADGFDIPTYNNDDVKELARVFTGLGPGSTDPTMSHITWDAFFGLSYYSVNKTEPMIMYQEWHDVESKSLLNGLEIPAGQDGMTDIEMAIDYLFNHPNVGPFIGRQLIQRLIKSNPSPAYIERITEVFNDNGRGERGDMEAVIKAILMDPEARTCEELQEFDNGRLREPLLRGAEYLRVMPKIGEQILFDVTFNNYSCNGIEYTSDTIIVTDNLRFWNDGFNFFDAVKQFPLLSPSVFNFYLPNHQPVGEMAENNLFGPEFKIHDSSSAVNYINILYIFTAPFYDAAWYNWYQGLGLENIMFDYDDLTAIYVDDPEKFLHLSLIHI
;
A
#
# COMPACT_ATOMS: atom_id res chain seq x y z
N MET A 1 -3.19 -19.87 -34.57
CA MET A 1 -2.40 -19.09 -35.52
C MET A 1 -3.14 -17.86 -36.08
N LYS A 2 -4.35 -17.95 -36.66
CA LYS A 2 -5.07 -16.76 -37.11
C LYS A 2 -5.52 -15.79 -35.98
N ALA A 3 -5.91 -16.30 -34.84
CA ALA A 3 -6.31 -15.49 -33.68
C ALA A 3 -5.10 -14.76 -33.04
N GLN A 4 -3.95 -15.41 -32.97
CA GLN A 4 -2.71 -14.78 -32.48
C GLN A 4 -2.18 -13.69 -33.40
N THR A 5 -2.32 -13.88 -34.72
CA THR A 5 -1.88 -12.85 -35.69
C THR A 5 -2.75 -11.59 -35.62
N ASN A 6 -4.02 -11.73 -35.28
CA ASN A 6 -4.93 -10.61 -35.11
C ASN A 6 -4.65 -9.85 -33.79
N LYS A 7 -4.32 -10.56 -32.70
CA LYS A 7 -3.93 -9.94 -31.42
C LYS A 7 -2.61 -9.15 -31.55
N ILE A 8 -1.64 -9.66 -32.29
CA ILE A 8 -0.37 -8.95 -32.57
C ILE A 8 -0.58 -7.72 -33.43
N ALA A 9 -1.43 -7.82 -34.47
CA ALA A 9 -1.78 -6.67 -35.31
C ALA A 9 -2.52 -5.59 -34.52
N PHE A 10 -3.35 -5.98 -33.54
CA PHE A 10 -4.05 -5.09 -32.64
C PHE A 10 -3.09 -4.31 -31.71
N LEU A 11 -2.11 -4.98 -31.11
CA LEU A 11 -1.13 -4.34 -30.23
C LEU A 11 -0.16 -3.43 -30.97
N ILE A 12 0.22 -3.79 -32.20
CA ILE A 12 1.02 -2.92 -33.08
C ILE A 12 0.20 -1.69 -33.50
N ALA A 13 -1.09 -1.87 -33.78
CA ALA A 13 -2.00 -0.75 -34.10
C ALA A 13 -2.18 0.17 -32.88
N LEU A 14 -2.34 -0.38 -31.66
CA LEU A 14 -2.42 0.39 -30.42
C LEU A 14 -1.13 1.17 -30.16
N SER A 15 0.04 0.56 -30.32
CA SER A 15 1.35 1.21 -30.19
C SER A 15 1.56 2.32 -31.25
N MET A 16 1.11 2.10 -32.49
CA MET A 16 1.16 3.12 -33.55
C MET A 16 0.16 4.25 -33.31
N ILE A 17 -1.01 3.96 -32.76
CA ILE A 17 -2.02 4.97 -32.43
C ILE A 17 -1.53 5.85 -31.28
N VAL A 18 -0.92 5.27 -30.24
CA VAL A 18 -0.31 6.05 -29.13
C VAL A 18 0.84 6.94 -29.67
N SER A 19 1.64 6.46 -30.61
CA SER A 19 2.72 7.26 -31.21
C SER A 19 2.20 8.35 -32.17
N THR A 20 1.06 8.13 -32.83
CA THR A 20 0.44 9.15 -33.69
C THR A 20 -0.41 10.14 -32.91
N LEU A 21 -1.02 9.73 -31.79
CA LEU A 21 -1.73 10.63 -30.87
C LEU A 21 -0.78 11.63 -30.20
N ASN A 22 0.44 11.22 -29.89
CA ASN A 22 1.46 12.14 -29.37
C ASN A 22 1.85 13.24 -30.40
N LEU A 23 1.72 13.00 -31.68
CA LEU A 23 1.96 14.00 -32.72
C LEU A 23 0.74 14.90 -32.95
N SER A 24 -0.47 14.40 -32.71
CA SER A 24 -1.70 15.20 -32.78
C SER A 24 -1.94 16.03 -31.53
N ALA A 25 -1.50 15.53 -30.36
CA ALA A 25 -1.63 16.23 -29.09
C ALA A 25 -0.80 17.53 -29.01
N GLN A 26 0.25 17.66 -29.83
CA GLN A 26 1.01 18.92 -29.93
C GLN A 26 0.28 20.02 -30.70
N ILE A 27 -0.79 19.71 -31.40
CA ILE A 27 -1.56 20.68 -32.24
C ILE A 27 -2.91 21.01 -31.61
N ASN A 28 -3.43 20.18 -30.74
CA ASN A 28 -4.71 20.40 -30.05
C ASN A 28 -4.48 20.62 -28.56
N THR A 29 -4.81 21.80 -28.09
CA THR A 29 -4.72 22.19 -26.67
C THR A 29 -5.80 21.55 -25.79
N ASP A 30 -6.62 20.67 -26.34
CA ASP A 30 -7.71 20.01 -25.62
C ASP A 30 -7.24 18.65 -25.11
N TYR A 31 -6.75 18.64 -23.86
CA TYR A 31 -6.44 17.41 -23.14
C TYR A 31 -7.65 16.93 -22.36
N ILE A 32 -8.11 15.72 -22.66
CA ILE A 32 -9.07 15.02 -21.78
C ILE A 32 -8.37 14.77 -20.43
N GLY A 33 -8.93 15.31 -19.36
CA GLY A 33 -8.36 15.20 -18.02
C GLY A 33 -7.43 16.33 -17.56
N ALA A 34 -7.11 17.30 -18.42
CA ALA A 34 -6.29 18.46 -18.06
C ALA A 34 -7.12 19.75 -17.84
N GLY A 35 -8.39 19.64 -17.55
CA GLY A 35 -9.26 20.81 -17.33
C GLY A 35 -9.59 21.62 -18.59
N ASN A 36 -9.08 21.24 -19.74
CA ASN A 36 -9.32 21.93 -21.01
C ASN A 36 -10.12 21.06 -21.97
N ASN A 37 -11.35 20.77 -21.60
CA ASN A 37 -12.28 19.99 -22.41
C ASN A 37 -13.16 20.90 -23.26
N ALA A 38 -12.56 21.76 -24.10
CA ALA A 38 -13.33 22.54 -25.06
C ALA A 38 -14.07 21.58 -25.97
N GLY A 39 -15.37 21.44 -25.75
CA GLY A 39 -16.27 20.56 -26.51
C GLY A 39 -16.92 19.42 -25.69
N ILE A 40 -16.46 19.14 -24.46
CA ILE A 40 -17.18 18.26 -23.55
C ILE A 40 -17.88 19.15 -22.51
N THR A 41 -19.17 19.29 -22.62
CA THR A 41 -19.98 19.95 -21.61
C THR A 41 -20.58 18.87 -20.72
N ILE A 42 -20.14 18.80 -19.45
CA ILE A 42 -20.82 18.01 -18.42
C ILE A 42 -21.93 18.90 -17.87
N THR A 43 -23.16 18.57 -18.21
CA THR A 43 -24.36 19.23 -17.70
C THR A 43 -24.95 18.40 -16.57
N SER A 44 -25.79 18.98 -15.73
CA SER A 44 -26.42 18.26 -14.62
C SER A 44 -27.34 17.13 -15.11
N SER A 45 -27.59 16.12 -14.29
CA SER A 45 -28.47 14.98 -14.63
C SER A 45 -29.87 15.41 -15.07
N SER A 46 -30.35 16.55 -14.60
CA SER A 46 -31.64 17.13 -15.02
C SER A 46 -31.66 17.62 -16.46
N GLU A 47 -30.50 18.02 -17.01
CA GLU A 47 -30.37 18.48 -18.40
C GLU A 47 -30.18 17.34 -19.37
N TYR A 48 -29.77 16.17 -18.86
CA TYR A 48 -29.59 14.99 -19.72
C TYR A 48 -30.87 14.26 -20.08
N GLY A 49 -31.96 14.43 -19.40
CA GLY A 49 -33.25 13.84 -19.70
C GLY A 49 -33.28 12.91 -20.92
N ASN A 50 -34.01 13.33 -21.94
CA ASN A 50 -34.07 12.62 -23.25
C ASN A 50 -32.86 12.89 -24.17
N THR A 51 -31.93 13.78 -23.78
CA THR A 51 -30.75 14.17 -24.57
C THR A 51 -29.47 13.48 -24.14
N LYS A 52 -29.54 12.56 -23.17
CA LYS A 52 -28.38 11.77 -22.70
C LYS A 52 -27.55 11.17 -23.84
N ALA A 53 -28.24 10.80 -24.92
CA ALA A 53 -27.63 10.17 -26.07
C ALA A 53 -26.83 11.12 -26.97
N GLU A 54 -27.05 12.43 -26.86
CA GLU A 54 -26.45 13.40 -27.79
C GLU A 54 -25.01 13.76 -27.43
N ASN A 55 -24.57 13.44 -26.22
CA ASN A 55 -23.26 13.83 -25.66
C ASN A 55 -22.21 12.74 -25.73
N THR A 56 -22.48 11.61 -26.33
CA THR A 56 -21.52 10.53 -26.57
C THR A 56 -21.47 10.16 -28.03
N MET A 57 -20.34 9.62 -28.46
CA MET A 57 -20.12 9.22 -29.85
C MET A 57 -21.18 8.27 -30.41
N ASN A 58 -21.84 7.50 -29.59
CA ASN A 58 -22.87 6.53 -30.02
C ASN A 58 -24.27 6.91 -29.58
N ALA A 59 -24.50 8.16 -29.22
CA ALA A 59 -25.77 8.60 -28.68
C ALA A 59 -26.25 7.79 -27.45
N THR A 60 -25.32 7.13 -26.74
CA THR A 60 -25.64 6.35 -25.55
C THR A 60 -25.65 7.17 -24.28
N GLY A 61 -25.09 8.37 -24.28
CA GLY A 61 -25.03 9.30 -23.16
C GLY A 61 -24.20 8.79 -21.99
N MET A 62 -23.52 9.71 -21.30
CA MET A 62 -22.93 9.43 -20.02
C MET A 62 -23.92 9.79 -18.92
N ASP A 63 -24.14 8.88 -17.98
CA ASP A 63 -24.99 9.11 -16.82
C ASP A 63 -24.23 9.96 -15.81
N ALA A 64 -24.69 11.20 -15.54
CA ALA A 64 -24.02 12.11 -14.63
C ALA A 64 -23.86 11.52 -13.23
N ASP A 65 -24.86 10.79 -12.74
CA ASP A 65 -24.83 10.18 -11.42
C ASP A 65 -23.77 9.07 -11.35
N ARG A 66 -23.56 8.33 -12.44
CA ARG A 66 -22.50 7.31 -12.52
C ARG A 66 -21.11 7.93 -12.64
N ILE A 67 -20.96 9.05 -13.33
CA ILE A 67 -19.69 9.77 -13.42
C ILE A 67 -19.29 10.28 -12.02
N GLU A 68 -20.25 10.89 -11.32
CA GLU A 68 -20.02 11.37 -9.97
C GLU A 68 -19.69 10.23 -9.02
N MET A 69 -20.42 9.11 -9.11
CA MET A 69 -20.14 7.92 -8.32
C MET A 69 -18.78 7.30 -8.66
N SER A 70 -18.41 7.22 -9.92
CA SER A 70 -17.10 6.73 -10.36
C SER A 70 -15.98 7.60 -9.78
N ARG A 71 -16.13 8.93 -9.81
CA ARG A 71 -15.17 9.85 -9.17
C ARG A 71 -15.09 9.65 -7.67
N PHE A 72 -16.23 9.49 -7.00
CA PHE A 72 -16.27 9.17 -5.58
C PHE A 72 -15.53 7.88 -5.26
N LEU A 73 -15.85 6.79 -5.96
CA LEU A 73 -15.24 5.49 -5.73
C LEU A 73 -13.73 5.48 -6.04
N SER A 74 -13.29 6.25 -7.03
CA SER A 74 -11.86 6.40 -7.34
C SER A 74 -11.07 7.08 -6.22
N GLN A 75 -11.72 7.88 -5.39
CA GLN A 75 -11.13 8.50 -4.20
C GLN A 75 -11.20 7.59 -2.98
N ALA A 76 -12.31 6.85 -2.84
CA ALA A 76 -12.64 6.05 -1.67
C ALA A 76 -12.11 4.60 -1.74
N THR A 77 -11.64 4.14 -2.90
CA THR A 77 -11.19 2.76 -3.14
C THR A 77 -9.87 2.73 -3.93
N PHE A 78 -9.37 1.52 -4.20
CA PHE A 78 -8.28 1.32 -5.17
C PHE A 78 -8.76 1.27 -6.62
N GLY A 79 -10.06 1.29 -6.86
CA GLY A 79 -10.72 1.23 -8.16
C GLY A 79 -12.02 0.47 -8.06
N ALA A 80 -12.98 0.81 -8.91
CA ALA A 80 -14.29 0.15 -8.95
C ALA A 80 -14.65 -0.21 -10.39
N ASP A 81 -15.12 -1.41 -10.58
CA ASP A 81 -15.67 -1.85 -11.85
C ASP A 81 -17.06 -1.25 -12.14
N MET A 82 -17.59 -1.47 -13.32
CA MET A 82 -18.89 -0.93 -13.72
C MET A 82 -20.04 -1.51 -12.88
N ALA A 83 -19.92 -2.73 -12.39
CA ALA A 83 -20.95 -3.36 -11.57
C ALA A 83 -21.05 -2.66 -10.21
N GLU A 84 -19.90 -2.37 -9.59
CA GLU A 84 -19.82 -1.64 -8.33
C GLU A 84 -20.27 -0.18 -8.49
N ILE A 85 -19.85 0.51 -9.57
CA ILE A 85 -20.33 1.87 -9.86
C ILE A 85 -21.85 1.90 -9.97
N GLN A 86 -22.46 0.94 -10.69
CA GLN A 86 -23.90 0.84 -10.81
C GLN A 86 -24.59 0.50 -9.49
N ARG A 87 -24.00 -0.36 -8.69
CA ARG A 87 -24.50 -0.72 -7.36
C ARG A 87 -24.48 0.50 -6.43
N ALA A 88 -23.34 1.14 -6.32
CA ALA A 88 -23.15 2.32 -5.47
C ALA A 88 -24.05 3.49 -5.92
N THR A 89 -24.23 3.71 -7.23
CA THR A 89 -25.17 4.73 -7.73
C THR A 89 -26.60 4.47 -7.26
N ARG A 90 -27.03 3.20 -7.16
CA ARG A 90 -28.40 2.88 -6.71
C ARG A 90 -28.61 3.12 -5.23
N ILE A 91 -27.61 2.87 -4.38
CA ILE A 91 -27.73 3.02 -2.92
C ILE A 91 -27.35 4.43 -2.43
N GLY A 92 -26.55 5.16 -3.20
CA GLY A 92 -26.03 6.48 -2.85
C GLY A 92 -24.74 6.42 -2.02
N MET A 93 -23.97 7.51 -2.04
CA MET A 93 -22.64 7.59 -1.42
C MET A 93 -22.66 7.37 0.09
N GLU A 94 -23.61 8.00 0.80
CA GLU A 94 -23.71 7.86 2.26
C GLU A 94 -24.01 6.41 2.68
N ALA A 95 -24.97 5.76 2.02
CA ALA A 95 -25.30 4.37 2.31
C ALA A 95 -24.14 3.42 1.94
N TRP A 96 -23.39 3.74 0.89
CA TRP A 96 -22.20 2.99 0.53
C TRP A 96 -21.09 3.13 1.58
N ILE A 97 -20.83 4.34 2.08
CA ILE A 97 -19.86 4.55 3.18
C ILE A 97 -20.28 3.76 4.42
N GLU A 98 -21.55 3.83 4.81
CA GLU A 98 -22.06 3.13 5.98
C GLU A 98 -21.91 1.61 5.85
N GLU A 99 -22.16 1.06 4.66
CA GLU A 99 -21.90 -0.35 4.36
C GLU A 99 -20.42 -0.70 4.53
N GLN A 100 -19.52 0.11 3.96
CA GLN A 100 -18.07 -0.12 4.01
C GLN A 100 -17.51 -0.04 5.45
N VAL A 101 -17.99 0.89 6.25
CA VAL A 101 -17.56 1.05 7.65
C VAL A 101 -17.93 -0.18 8.47
N ASN A 102 -19.10 -0.76 8.21
CA ASN A 102 -19.62 -1.92 8.94
C ASN A 102 -19.12 -3.27 8.40
N MET A 103 -18.32 -3.29 7.33
CA MET A 103 -17.74 -4.54 6.84
C MET A 103 -16.73 -5.14 7.83
N PRO A 104 -16.65 -6.48 7.92
CA PRO A 104 -15.57 -7.13 8.64
C PRO A 104 -14.20 -6.68 8.13
N ILE A 105 -13.23 -6.58 9.02
CA ILE A 105 -11.87 -6.19 8.66
C ILE A 105 -11.14 -7.39 8.04
N ASN A 106 -10.61 -7.20 6.85
CA ASN A 106 -9.73 -8.17 6.21
C ASN A 106 -8.28 -7.82 6.56
N TYR A 107 -7.78 -8.41 7.65
CA TYR A 107 -6.42 -8.22 8.13
C TYR A 107 -5.39 -8.88 7.22
N LEU A 108 -4.19 -8.30 7.15
CA LEU A 108 -3.09 -8.84 6.33
C LEU A 108 -2.33 -9.97 7.02
N THR A 109 -2.19 -9.97 8.34
CA THR A 109 -1.43 -11.01 9.05
C THR A 109 -1.99 -12.41 8.84
N PRO A 110 -3.30 -12.68 8.95
CA PRO A 110 -3.85 -13.99 8.61
C PRO A 110 -3.59 -14.38 7.14
N LEU A 111 -3.82 -13.44 6.22
CA LEU A 111 -3.59 -13.66 4.79
C LEU A 111 -2.11 -13.91 4.48
N HIS A 112 -1.20 -13.23 5.16
CA HIS A 112 0.24 -13.48 5.07
C HIS A 112 0.59 -14.94 5.38
N TRP A 113 0.02 -15.50 6.45
CA TRP A 113 0.26 -16.89 6.83
C TRP A 113 -0.40 -17.88 5.88
N ASP A 114 -1.60 -17.59 5.39
CA ASP A 114 -2.26 -18.42 4.37
C ASP A 114 -1.42 -18.49 3.09
N ILE A 115 -0.88 -17.35 2.67
CA ILE A 115 0.01 -17.24 1.52
C ILE A 115 1.32 -18.00 1.76
N TRP A 116 1.91 -17.86 2.95
CA TRP A 116 3.12 -18.58 3.32
C TRP A 116 2.92 -20.10 3.26
N ASN A 117 1.87 -20.60 3.88
CA ASN A 117 1.54 -22.03 3.87
C ASN A 117 1.31 -22.57 2.45
N GLU A 118 0.70 -21.77 1.60
CA GLU A 118 0.51 -22.13 0.19
C GLU A 118 1.84 -22.20 -0.56
N ILE A 119 2.71 -21.22 -0.36
CA ILE A 119 4.06 -21.18 -0.96
C ILE A 119 4.86 -22.40 -0.48
N GLU A 120 4.89 -22.69 0.81
CA GLU A 120 5.59 -23.87 1.35
C GLU A 120 5.06 -25.17 0.74
N THR A 121 3.75 -25.31 0.62
CA THR A 121 3.13 -26.47 -0.01
C THR A 121 3.58 -26.63 -1.46
N ARG A 122 3.55 -25.55 -2.22
CA ARG A 122 4.01 -25.56 -3.63
C ARG A 122 5.49 -25.84 -3.77
N TRP A 123 6.31 -25.33 -2.86
CA TRP A 123 7.74 -25.62 -2.86
C TRP A 123 8.04 -27.07 -2.55
N ALA A 124 7.35 -27.67 -1.59
CA ALA A 124 7.49 -29.10 -1.33
C ALA A 124 7.17 -29.93 -2.58
N MET A 125 6.08 -29.59 -3.28
CA MET A 125 5.71 -30.23 -4.54
C MET A 125 6.74 -29.98 -5.64
N SER A 126 7.23 -28.74 -5.78
CA SER A 126 8.27 -28.38 -6.75
C SER A 126 9.58 -29.08 -6.46
N PHE A 127 9.93 -29.27 -5.19
CA PHE A 127 11.11 -30.03 -4.78
C PHE A 127 10.99 -31.50 -5.18
N ASP A 128 9.86 -32.13 -4.98
CA ASP A 128 9.63 -33.53 -5.38
C ASP A 128 9.83 -33.71 -6.89
N VAL A 129 9.35 -32.76 -7.69
CA VAL A 129 9.55 -32.74 -9.15
C VAL A 129 11.02 -32.56 -9.50
N TRP A 130 11.68 -31.58 -8.86
CA TRP A 130 13.10 -31.30 -9.07
C TRP A 130 13.96 -32.52 -8.68
N LEU A 131 13.67 -33.11 -7.52
CA LEU A 131 14.39 -34.30 -7.03
C LEU A 131 14.24 -35.48 -7.98
N ALA A 132 13.03 -35.71 -8.47
CA ALA A 132 12.78 -36.78 -9.44
C ALA A 132 13.56 -36.56 -10.74
N ASN A 133 13.60 -35.33 -11.26
CA ASN A 133 14.41 -34.98 -12.44
C ASN A 133 15.91 -35.15 -12.16
N TYR A 134 16.38 -34.68 -11.00
CA TYR A 134 17.77 -34.83 -10.58
C TYR A 134 18.20 -36.29 -10.48
N ILE A 135 17.38 -37.13 -9.85
CA ILE A 135 17.63 -38.59 -9.78
C ILE A 135 17.64 -39.19 -11.19
N ASN A 136 16.75 -38.73 -12.06
CA ASN A 136 16.66 -39.19 -13.44
C ASN A 136 17.93 -38.87 -14.25
N GLU A 137 18.45 -37.66 -14.13
CA GLU A 137 19.72 -37.25 -14.77
C GLU A 137 20.89 -38.07 -14.26
N LEU A 138 20.97 -38.33 -12.96
CA LEU A 138 22.00 -39.21 -12.39
C LEU A 138 21.88 -40.64 -12.88
N CYS A 139 20.66 -41.16 -13.04
CA CYS A 139 20.42 -42.48 -13.62
C CYS A 139 20.87 -42.57 -15.06
N LEU A 140 20.56 -41.57 -15.88
CA LEU A 140 21.01 -41.51 -17.27
C LEU A 140 22.54 -41.46 -17.35
N ALA A 141 23.20 -40.65 -16.54
CA ALA A 141 24.64 -40.56 -16.47
C ALA A 141 25.29 -41.91 -16.09
N SER A 142 24.71 -42.65 -15.15
CA SER A 142 25.21 -43.97 -14.75
C SER A 142 25.01 -45.06 -15.84
N HIS A 143 24.01 -44.88 -16.71
CA HIS A 143 23.81 -45.77 -17.88
C HIS A 143 24.80 -45.46 -19.00
N GLU A 144 25.16 -44.22 -19.18
CA GLU A 144 26.11 -43.78 -20.20
C GLU A 144 27.57 -44.05 -19.79
N ASP A 145 27.89 -43.90 -18.50
CA ASP A 145 29.21 -44.16 -17.95
C ASP A 145 29.13 -45.18 -16.78
N PRO A 146 29.52 -46.43 -16.99
CA PRO A 146 29.49 -47.48 -15.97
C PRO A 146 30.47 -47.24 -14.80
N THR A 147 31.25 -46.16 -14.80
CA THR A 147 32.09 -45.77 -13.66
C THR A 147 31.34 -44.88 -12.67
N ILE A 148 30.15 -44.43 -13.02
CA ILE A 148 29.25 -43.63 -12.15
C ILE A 148 28.27 -44.63 -11.51
N ASP A 149 28.29 -44.67 -10.18
CA ASP A 149 27.32 -45.49 -9.43
C ASP A 149 25.88 -44.91 -9.61
N PRO A 150 24.87 -45.78 -9.75
CA PRO A 150 23.47 -45.34 -9.75
C PRO A 150 23.10 -44.58 -8.46
N PRO A 151 22.25 -43.55 -8.52
CA PRO A 151 21.90 -42.80 -7.35
C PRO A 151 21.18 -43.69 -6.32
N ASN A 152 21.65 -43.61 -5.08
CA ASN A 152 21.04 -44.25 -3.92
C ASN A 152 21.06 -43.28 -2.75
N LEU A 153 20.23 -42.24 -2.86
CA LEU A 153 20.16 -41.17 -1.87
C LEU A 153 19.55 -41.70 -0.57
N THR A 154 20.23 -41.44 0.52
CA THR A 154 19.69 -41.61 1.87
C THR A 154 18.72 -40.50 2.20
N GLN A 155 17.83 -40.69 3.18
CA GLN A 155 16.93 -39.63 3.64
C GLN A 155 17.69 -38.36 4.07
N ALA A 156 18.85 -38.51 4.72
CA ALA A 156 19.67 -37.37 5.15
C ALA A 156 20.21 -36.56 3.93
N GLU A 157 20.58 -37.23 2.83
CA GLU A 157 20.99 -36.54 1.60
C GLU A 157 19.81 -35.86 0.92
N VAL A 158 18.64 -36.48 0.93
CA VAL A 158 17.40 -35.84 0.44
C VAL A 158 17.06 -34.61 1.27
N ASP A 159 17.14 -34.68 2.60
CA ASP A 159 16.89 -33.56 3.49
C ASP A 159 17.91 -32.41 3.26
N GLU A 160 19.18 -32.74 2.99
CA GLU A 160 20.20 -31.74 2.66
C GLU A 160 19.94 -31.06 1.31
N LEU A 161 19.54 -31.84 0.29
CA LEU A 161 19.14 -31.32 -1.01
C LEU A 161 17.89 -30.45 -0.91
N GLN A 162 16.91 -30.84 -0.10
CA GLN A 162 15.71 -30.05 0.14
C GLN A 162 16.05 -28.73 0.79
N ASN A 163 16.88 -28.73 1.82
CA ASN A 163 17.32 -27.51 2.47
C ASN A 163 18.07 -26.58 1.51
N ALA A 164 18.96 -27.13 0.66
CA ALA A 164 19.67 -26.34 -0.33
C ALA A 164 18.72 -25.74 -1.38
N TYR A 165 17.76 -26.55 -1.88
CA TYR A 165 16.74 -26.10 -2.81
C TYR A 165 15.87 -24.97 -2.22
N MET A 166 15.45 -25.14 -0.98
CA MET A 166 14.66 -24.13 -0.27
C MET A 166 15.46 -22.82 -0.06
N GLN A 167 16.75 -22.91 0.28
CA GLN A 167 17.60 -21.73 0.47
C GLN A 167 17.82 -20.93 -0.82
N GLU A 168 17.87 -21.58 -1.97
CA GLU A 168 17.98 -20.88 -3.26
C GLU A 168 16.68 -20.18 -3.67
N LEU A 169 15.53 -20.66 -3.20
CA LEU A 169 14.22 -20.11 -3.53
C LEU A 169 13.74 -19.00 -2.56
N PHE A 170 14.33 -18.93 -1.36
CA PHE A 170 13.99 -17.92 -0.38
C PHE A 170 14.54 -16.54 -0.80
N GLY A 171 13.71 -15.79 -1.51
CA GLY A 171 13.86 -14.34 -1.63
C GLY A 171 13.52 -13.63 -0.31
N PRO A 172 13.75 -12.32 -0.21
CA PRO A 172 13.51 -11.56 1.02
C PRO A 172 12.08 -11.73 1.52
N PHE A 173 11.94 -12.00 2.81
CA PHE A 173 10.68 -12.29 3.51
C PHE A 173 9.62 -11.19 3.45
N ALA A 174 9.97 -9.99 2.97
CA ALA A 174 9.01 -8.92 2.68
C ALA A 174 8.05 -9.26 1.55
N LEU A 175 8.36 -10.22 0.68
CA LEU A 175 7.50 -10.61 -0.45
C LEU A 175 6.11 -11.07 -0.01
N GLN A 176 6.02 -11.79 1.11
CA GLN A 176 4.73 -12.27 1.61
C GLN A 176 3.79 -11.11 2.00
N PHE A 177 4.34 -10.05 2.60
CA PHE A 177 3.58 -8.81 2.83
C PHE A 177 3.11 -8.20 1.50
N ASN A 178 4.00 -8.13 0.51
CA ASN A 178 3.67 -7.57 -0.79
C ASN A 178 2.55 -8.37 -1.47
N PHE A 179 2.59 -9.68 -1.39
CA PHE A 179 1.56 -10.56 -1.93
C PHE A 179 0.23 -10.40 -1.20
N ALA A 180 0.24 -10.41 0.14
CA ALA A 180 -0.94 -10.22 0.97
C ALA A 180 -1.60 -8.86 0.69
N TRP A 181 -0.81 -7.80 0.62
CA TRP A 181 -1.32 -6.47 0.32
C TRP A 181 -1.89 -6.39 -1.11
N SER A 182 -1.20 -6.95 -2.10
CA SER A 182 -1.68 -6.95 -3.49
C SER A 182 -2.98 -7.74 -3.64
N HIS A 183 -3.09 -8.90 -2.97
CA HIS A 183 -4.33 -9.67 -2.92
C HIS A 183 -5.46 -8.87 -2.27
N SER A 184 -5.20 -8.27 -1.12
CA SER A 184 -6.18 -7.46 -0.38
C SER A 184 -6.67 -6.28 -1.22
N MET A 185 -5.75 -5.54 -1.84
CA MET A 185 -6.06 -4.42 -2.72
C MET A 185 -6.97 -4.83 -3.88
N MET A 186 -6.76 -6.02 -4.47
CA MET A 186 -7.50 -6.47 -5.65
C MET A 186 -8.81 -7.17 -5.32
N SER A 187 -8.90 -7.90 -4.22
CA SER A 187 -9.96 -8.90 -3.99
C SER A 187 -10.86 -8.60 -2.80
N ASN A 188 -10.41 -7.85 -1.79
CA ASN A 188 -11.21 -7.60 -0.61
C ASN A 188 -12.38 -6.64 -0.88
N ASP A 189 -13.47 -6.82 -0.15
CA ASP A 189 -14.68 -6.02 -0.28
C ASP A 189 -14.65 -4.76 0.61
N ASP A 190 -13.86 -4.73 1.70
CA ASP A 190 -13.70 -3.59 2.62
C ASP A 190 -12.78 -2.49 2.07
N GLN A 191 -13.04 -2.09 0.82
CA GLN A 191 -12.14 -1.24 0.02
C GLN A 191 -11.90 0.14 0.62
N LEU A 192 -12.91 0.75 1.25
CA LEU A 192 -12.72 2.05 1.90
C LEU A 192 -11.73 1.94 3.06
N ARG A 193 -11.83 0.89 3.87
CA ARG A 193 -10.90 0.62 4.98
C ARG A 193 -9.48 0.41 4.47
N GLN A 194 -9.32 -0.43 3.45
CA GLN A 194 -8.02 -0.69 2.83
C GLN A 194 -7.40 0.61 2.26
N ARG A 195 -8.22 1.45 1.64
CA ARG A 195 -7.78 2.73 1.07
C ARG A 195 -7.38 3.75 2.15
N VAL A 196 -8.10 3.79 3.27
CA VAL A 196 -7.77 4.65 4.42
C VAL A 196 -6.51 4.16 5.10
N ALA A 197 -6.35 2.85 5.34
CA ALA A 197 -5.12 2.27 5.89
C ALA A 197 -3.90 2.61 5.03
N TYR A 198 -4.04 2.55 3.70
CA TYR A 198 -2.99 3.00 2.78
C TYR A 198 -2.66 4.49 2.95
N ALA A 199 -3.66 5.36 3.12
CA ALA A 199 -3.42 6.78 3.38
C ALA A 199 -2.72 7.01 4.73
N LEU A 200 -3.10 6.25 5.77
CA LEU A 200 -2.46 6.28 7.10
C LEU A 200 -1.01 5.77 7.05
N SER A 201 -0.72 4.73 6.26
CA SER A 201 0.65 4.21 6.10
C SER A 201 1.63 5.22 5.48
N GLN A 202 1.10 6.21 4.79
CA GLN A 202 1.88 7.32 4.23
C GLN A 202 2.05 8.51 5.20
N ILE A 203 1.41 8.46 6.36
CA ILE A 203 1.54 9.45 7.45
C ILE A 203 2.35 8.83 8.58
N LEU A 204 1.95 7.66 9.05
CA LEU A 204 2.56 6.89 10.13
C LEU A 204 3.54 5.88 9.51
N VAL A 205 4.70 6.39 9.09
CA VAL A 205 5.60 5.68 8.18
C VAL A 205 6.53 4.73 8.93
N ILE A 206 6.55 3.47 8.49
CA ILE A 206 7.70 2.55 8.65
C ILE A 206 8.18 2.11 7.27
N SER A 207 9.36 1.51 7.18
CA SER A 207 9.86 1.07 5.88
C SER A 207 10.61 -0.25 5.93
N ALA A 208 10.28 -1.12 5.00
CA ALA A 208 11.04 -2.34 4.70
C ALA A 208 12.44 -2.07 4.09
N GLN A 209 12.78 -0.81 3.78
CA GLN A 209 14.17 -0.43 3.44
C GLN A 209 15.06 -0.25 4.69
N SER A 210 14.64 -0.80 5.82
CA SER A 210 15.35 -0.84 7.08
C SER A 210 15.54 -2.30 7.53
N ASP A 211 15.89 -2.50 8.79
CA ASP A 211 15.98 -3.83 9.43
C ASP A 211 14.64 -4.60 9.44
N LEU A 212 13.53 -3.95 9.04
CA LEU A 212 12.22 -4.59 8.86
C LEU A 212 12.10 -5.36 7.53
N GLY A 213 13.01 -5.17 6.58
CA GLY A 213 12.92 -5.70 5.22
C GLY A 213 12.85 -7.22 5.12
N ASP A 214 13.41 -7.92 6.08
CA ASP A 214 13.41 -9.38 6.11
C ASP A 214 12.23 -9.97 6.91
N ASN A 215 11.21 -9.16 7.24
CA ASN A 215 10.11 -9.63 8.08
C ASN A 215 8.72 -9.17 7.60
N GLY A 216 8.14 -9.92 6.67
CA GLY A 216 6.81 -9.65 6.12
C GLY A 216 5.68 -9.75 7.14
N GLU A 217 5.81 -10.60 8.17
CA GLU A 217 4.86 -10.71 9.26
C GLU A 217 4.80 -9.42 10.10
N SER A 218 5.96 -8.87 10.42
CA SER A 218 6.09 -7.59 11.13
C SER A 218 5.43 -6.44 10.36
N LEU A 219 5.65 -6.39 9.04
CA LEU A 219 5.02 -5.40 8.17
C LEU A 219 3.50 -5.58 8.09
N SER A 220 3.03 -6.83 8.00
CA SER A 220 1.61 -7.16 7.97
C SER A 220 0.92 -6.79 9.28
N SER A 221 1.51 -7.14 10.42
CA SER A 221 0.99 -6.79 11.74
C SER A 221 0.93 -5.27 11.97
N TYR A 222 1.94 -4.53 11.52
CA TYR A 222 1.89 -3.07 11.58
C TYR A 222 0.77 -2.49 10.71
N TYR A 223 0.60 -3.03 9.51
CA TYR A 223 -0.47 -2.58 8.61
C TYR A 223 -1.85 -2.91 9.17
N ASP A 224 -1.98 -4.01 9.91
CA ASP A 224 -3.22 -4.41 10.60
C ASP A 224 -3.63 -3.39 11.69
N ILE A 225 -2.68 -2.73 12.37
CA ILE A 225 -2.97 -1.61 13.26
C ILE A 225 -3.67 -0.48 12.48
N LEU A 226 -3.16 -0.15 11.30
CA LEU A 226 -3.75 0.91 10.46
C LEU A 226 -5.14 0.52 9.95
N LEU A 227 -5.34 -0.75 9.58
CA LEU A 227 -6.65 -1.29 9.19
C LEU A 227 -7.65 -1.22 10.35
N HIS A 228 -7.22 -1.63 11.54
CA HIS A 228 -8.05 -1.63 12.74
C HIS A 228 -8.57 -0.21 13.04
N HIS A 229 -7.69 0.76 13.02
CA HIS A 229 -7.99 2.14 13.39
C HIS A 229 -8.41 3.04 12.22
N SER A 230 -8.60 2.50 11.01
CA SER A 230 -9.07 3.30 9.86
C SER A 230 -10.38 4.04 10.14
N PHE A 231 -11.24 3.48 11.01
CA PHE A 231 -12.50 4.07 11.48
C PHE A 231 -12.60 4.08 13.02
N GLY A 232 -11.47 3.91 13.71
CA GLY A 232 -11.36 3.99 15.17
C GLY A 232 -11.11 5.40 15.67
N ASN A 233 -10.44 5.52 16.82
CA ASN A 233 -10.04 6.80 17.37
C ASN A 233 -8.55 7.08 17.10
N PHE A 234 -8.23 8.28 16.67
CA PHE A 234 -6.84 8.67 16.34
C PHE A 234 -5.91 8.62 17.57
N ARG A 235 -6.42 8.84 18.78
CA ARG A 235 -5.66 8.70 20.03
C ARG A 235 -5.17 7.27 20.22
N ASP A 236 -6.05 6.32 20.01
CA ASP A 236 -5.73 4.89 20.18
C ASP A 236 -4.82 4.39 19.07
N LEU A 237 -5.02 4.87 17.83
CA LEU A 237 -4.10 4.65 16.73
C LEU A 237 -2.68 5.12 17.08
N LEU A 238 -2.54 6.35 17.60
CA LEU A 238 -1.23 6.91 17.93
C LEU A 238 -0.55 6.13 19.05
N LEU A 239 -1.31 5.69 20.06
CA LEU A 239 -0.80 4.85 21.14
C LEU A 239 -0.34 3.49 20.62
N GLU A 240 -1.16 2.79 19.85
CA GLU A 240 -0.84 1.46 19.35
C GLU A 240 0.35 1.48 18.39
N VAL A 241 0.45 2.50 17.53
CA VAL A 241 1.64 2.74 16.69
C VAL A 241 2.89 2.98 17.55
N SER A 242 2.77 3.75 18.66
CA SER A 242 3.89 3.99 19.59
C SER A 242 4.38 2.72 20.27
N LEU A 243 3.49 1.77 20.49
CA LEU A 243 3.82 0.49 21.14
C LEU A 243 4.15 -0.63 20.15
N SER A 244 3.98 -0.39 18.85
CA SER A 244 4.33 -1.37 17.84
C SER A 244 5.83 -1.69 17.84
N THR A 245 6.17 -2.97 17.91
CA THR A 245 7.57 -3.43 17.79
C THR A 245 8.19 -2.99 16.47
N SER A 246 7.44 -3.01 15.37
CA SER A 246 7.91 -2.55 14.06
C SER A 246 8.29 -1.06 14.06
N MET A 247 7.45 -0.21 14.66
CA MET A 247 7.73 1.22 14.80
C MET A 247 8.92 1.44 15.75
N GLY A 248 8.98 0.69 16.84
CA GLY A 248 10.08 0.75 17.81
C GLY A 248 11.44 0.45 17.18
N ILE A 249 11.51 -0.52 16.29
CA ILE A 249 12.71 -0.85 15.52
C ILE A 249 13.02 0.22 14.48
N TYR A 250 12.02 0.66 13.73
CA TYR A 250 12.21 1.63 12.65
C TYR A 250 12.69 3.00 13.16
N LEU A 251 12.16 3.49 14.28
CA LEU A 251 12.51 4.79 14.87
C LEU A 251 13.29 4.68 16.19
N SER A 252 13.95 3.53 16.42
CA SER A 252 15.02 3.33 17.42
C SER A 252 14.58 3.45 18.89
N HIS A 253 13.28 3.43 19.20
CA HIS A 253 12.83 3.44 20.60
C HIS A 253 12.57 2.03 21.18
N PHE A 254 12.72 1.01 20.36
CA PHE A 254 12.82 -0.38 20.83
C PHE A 254 14.15 -0.58 21.57
N ASN A 255 14.10 -1.09 22.82
CA ASN A 255 15.26 -1.25 23.70
C ASN A 255 16.03 0.08 23.97
N ASN A 256 15.34 1.20 23.96
CA ASN A 256 15.89 2.51 24.27
C ASN A 256 15.93 2.72 25.79
N PRO A 257 17.12 2.71 26.43
CA PRO A 257 17.21 2.84 27.89
C PRO A 257 17.19 4.31 28.33
N LYS A 258 16.85 4.52 29.60
CA LYS A 258 17.17 5.78 30.28
C LYS A 258 18.65 6.11 30.20
N ALA A 259 19.02 7.36 30.46
CA ALA A 259 20.41 7.76 30.46
C ALA A 259 21.30 6.91 31.39
N ILE A 260 22.45 6.44 30.86
CA ILE A 260 23.49 5.72 31.60
C ILE A 260 24.80 6.52 31.45
N PRO A 261 25.04 7.53 32.29
CA PRO A 261 26.19 8.43 32.15
C PRO A 261 27.55 7.74 32.18
N SER A 262 27.67 6.63 32.93
CA SER A 262 28.89 5.83 32.99
C SER A 262 29.28 5.20 31.65
N GLU A 263 28.31 4.99 30.76
CA GLU A 263 28.48 4.35 29.47
C GLU A 263 28.32 5.34 28.31
N ASN A 264 28.08 6.63 28.61
CA ASN A 264 27.79 7.68 27.66
C ASN A 264 26.53 7.39 26.77
N ILE A 265 25.55 6.69 27.34
CA ILE A 265 24.28 6.39 26.73
C ILE A 265 23.28 7.50 27.11
N GLN A 266 22.56 8.00 26.11
CA GLN A 266 21.45 8.94 26.25
C GLN A 266 20.20 8.34 25.60
N PRO A 267 18.99 8.69 26.03
CA PRO A 267 17.76 8.31 25.34
C PRO A 267 17.79 8.69 23.86
N ASP A 268 17.36 7.77 22.99
CA ASP A 268 17.25 8.04 21.56
C ASP A 268 16.10 9.01 21.30
N GLU A 269 16.36 10.06 20.52
CA GLU A 269 15.44 11.16 20.25
C GLU A 269 14.58 10.94 18.98
N ASN A 270 14.87 9.89 18.19
CA ASN A 270 14.30 9.76 16.84
C ASN A 270 12.77 9.65 16.89
N TYR A 271 12.23 8.68 17.60
CA TYR A 271 10.77 8.54 17.73
C TYR A 271 10.11 9.78 18.37
N ALA A 272 10.71 10.31 19.43
CA ALA A 272 10.17 11.51 20.09
C ALA A 272 10.05 12.69 19.14
N ARG A 273 10.99 12.87 18.23
CA ARG A 273 10.95 13.88 17.19
C ARG A 273 9.84 13.63 16.19
N GLU A 274 9.75 12.39 15.68
CA GLU A 274 8.84 12.07 14.59
C GLU A 274 7.37 11.97 15.05
N VAL A 275 7.11 11.54 16.29
CA VAL A 275 5.74 11.54 16.82
C VAL A 275 5.18 12.94 16.94
N MET A 276 6.02 13.94 17.25
CA MET A 276 5.62 15.36 17.23
C MET A 276 5.56 15.89 15.80
N GLN A 277 6.64 15.74 15.03
CA GLN A 277 6.83 16.39 13.75
C GLN A 277 5.95 15.85 12.63
N LEU A 278 5.86 14.53 12.51
CA LEU A 278 5.22 13.87 11.37
C LEU A 278 3.87 13.24 11.72
N PHE A 279 3.70 12.77 12.96
CA PHE A 279 2.56 11.92 13.31
C PHE A 279 1.46 12.65 14.06
N SER A 280 1.70 13.87 14.60
CA SER A 280 0.69 14.55 15.41
C SER A 280 0.60 16.06 15.23
N ILE A 281 1.58 16.85 15.70
CA ILE A 281 1.43 18.31 15.84
C ILE A 281 2.14 19.15 14.78
N GLY A 282 3.10 18.57 14.05
CA GLY A 282 3.88 19.29 13.04
C GLY A 282 4.89 20.28 13.62
N LEU A 283 5.61 21.00 12.74
CA LEU A 283 6.70 21.92 13.12
C LEU A 283 6.22 23.29 13.61
N PHE A 284 5.05 23.73 13.17
CA PHE A 284 4.55 25.08 13.43
C PHE A 284 3.11 25.05 13.93
N GLU A 285 2.79 25.98 14.83
CA GLU A 285 1.41 26.14 15.29
C GLU A 285 0.47 26.50 14.14
N LEU A 286 -0.71 25.88 14.15
CA LEU A 286 -1.74 26.04 13.13
C LEU A 286 -3.00 26.68 13.69
N ASN A 287 -3.66 27.47 12.85
CA ASN A 287 -5.06 27.82 12.99
C ASN A 287 -5.95 26.61 12.60
N PRO A 288 -7.23 26.59 12.97
CA PRO A 288 -8.14 25.50 12.59
C PRO A 288 -8.24 25.26 11.07
N ASP A 289 -7.99 26.29 10.27
CA ASP A 289 -7.99 26.25 8.81
C ASP A 289 -6.66 25.76 8.19
N GLY A 290 -5.72 25.28 9.01
CA GLY A 290 -4.41 24.78 8.59
C GLY A 290 -3.38 25.86 8.25
N THR A 291 -3.72 27.14 8.35
CA THR A 291 -2.76 28.23 8.18
C THR A 291 -1.86 28.36 9.40
N ARG A 292 -0.58 28.75 9.18
CA ARG A 292 0.37 28.89 10.28
C ARG A 292 0.08 30.12 11.14
N LYS A 293 0.13 29.96 12.46
CA LYS A 293 0.10 31.09 13.39
C LYS A 293 1.41 31.86 13.33
N LYS A 294 1.30 33.16 13.51
CA LYS A 294 2.43 34.08 13.50
C LYS A 294 2.59 34.72 14.88
N ASP A 295 3.85 34.96 15.27
CA ASP A 295 4.17 35.80 16.42
C ASP A 295 3.98 37.31 16.11
N ALA A 296 4.30 38.16 17.09
CA ALA A 296 4.15 39.63 16.97
C ALA A 296 5.06 40.24 15.88
N ASP A 297 6.13 39.55 15.51
CA ASP A 297 7.11 39.98 14.50
C ASP A 297 6.81 39.37 13.12
N GLY A 298 5.79 38.52 13.01
CA GLY A 298 5.31 37.90 11.77
C GLY A 298 6.02 36.59 11.42
N PHE A 299 6.80 36.00 12.32
CA PHE A 299 7.43 34.68 12.14
C PHE A 299 6.47 33.56 12.50
N ASP A 300 6.65 32.39 11.87
CA ASP A 300 5.91 31.17 12.22
C ASP A 300 6.27 30.72 13.64
N ILE A 301 5.27 30.39 14.45
CA ILE A 301 5.45 29.94 15.83
C ILE A 301 5.76 28.44 15.81
N PRO A 302 6.92 27.99 16.33
CA PRO A 302 7.22 26.55 16.41
C PRO A 302 6.34 25.89 17.47
N THR A 303 5.93 24.63 17.21
CA THR A 303 5.14 23.81 18.15
C THR A 303 5.95 23.29 19.31
N TYR A 304 7.23 23.00 19.09
CA TYR A 304 8.15 22.45 20.08
C TYR A 304 9.58 22.92 19.79
N ASN A 305 10.46 22.71 20.74
CA ASN A 305 11.89 22.99 20.64
C ASN A 305 12.73 21.72 20.92
N ASN A 306 14.05 21.84 20.89
CA ASN A 306 14.94 20.69 21.03
C ASN A 306 14.95 20.11 22.47
N ASP A 307 14.61 20.91 23.49
CA ASP A 307 14.52 20.40 24.85
C ASP A 307 13.24 19.58 25.03
N ASP A 308 12.12 19.96 24.36
CA ASP A 308 10.90 19.14 24.31
C ASP A 308 11.17 17.77 23.69
N VAL A 309 12.00 17.70 22.63
CA VAL A 309 12.39 16.40 22.01
C VAL A 309 13.13 15.51 23.01
N LYS A 310 14.08 16.07 23.76
CA LYS A 310 14.86 15.30 24.76
C LYS A 310 13.98 14.82 25.91
N GLU A 311 13.09 15.70 26.41
CA GLU A 311 12.18 15.33 27.49
C GLU A 311 11.18 14.27 27.04
N LEU A 312 10.66 14.37 25.81
CA LEU A 312 9.78 13.33 25.25
C LEU A 312 10.53 12.01 24.98
N ALA A 313 11.81 12.06 24.58
CA ALA A 313 12.64 10.86 24.43
C ALA A 313 12.77 10.07 25.73
N ARG A 314 12.83 10.77 26.89
CA ARG A 314 12.84 10.15 28.23
C ARG A 314 11.53 9.42 28.53
N VAL A 315 10.40 9.89 28.00
CA VAL A 315 9.08 9.25 28.14
C VAL A 315 9.06 7.86 27.48
N PHE A 316 9.68 7.73 26.30
CA PHE A 316 9.68 6.47 25.54
C PHE A 316 10.83 5.52 25.90
N THR A 317 11.57 5.78 26.99
CA THR A 317 12.58 4.85 27.49
C THR A 317 11.94 3.63 28.15
N GLY A 318 12.62 2.49 28.08
CA GLY A 318 12.22 1.26 28.76
C GLY A 318 11.24 0.38 27.95
N LEU A 319 10.83 0.78 26.78
CA LEU A 319 10.04 -0.08 25.88
C LEU A 319 10.93 -1.16 25.27
N GLY A 320 10.50 -2.40 25.37
CA GLY A 320 11.20 -3.56 24.84
C GLY A 320 10.23 -4.67 24.42
N PRO A 321 10.76 -5.83 23.98
CA PRO A 321 9.94 -6.87 23.38
C PRO A 321 8.88 -7.44 24.33
N GLY A 322 7.66 -7.63 23.80
CA GLY A 322 6.56 -8.25 24.55
C GLY A 322 6.77 -9.73 24.80
N SER A 323 7.30 -10.45 23.83
CA SER A 323 7.67 -11.87 23.96
C SER A 323 8.80 -12.25 23.00
N THR A 324 9.36 -13.44 23.22
CA THR A 324 10.29 -14.06 22.26
C THR A 324 9.52 -14.72 21.14
N ASP A 325 10.14 -14.80 19.98
CA ASP A 325 9.64 -15.63 18.89
C ASP A 325 9.53 -17.10 19.37
N PRO A 326 8.35 -17.72 19.31
CA PRO A 326 8.14 -19.08 19.79
C PRO A 326 8.97 -20.12 19.01
N THR A 327 9.40 -19.82 17.79
CA THR A 327 10.29 -20.67 17.00
C THR A 327 11.74 -20.64 17.53
N MET A 328 12.09 -19.63 18.33
CA MET A 328 13.41 -19.41 18.90
C MET A 328 13.49 -19.83 20.39
N SER A 329 12.72 -20.84 20.77
CA SER A 329 12.58 -21.31 22.16
C SER A 329 13.89 -21.75 22.86
N HIS A 330 14.98 -21.91 22.11
CA HIS A 330 16.29 -22.23 22.62
C HIS A 330 17.11 -21.00 23.08
N ILE A 331 16.61 -19.78 22.78
CA ILE A 331 17.26 -18.54 23.22
C ILE A 331 16.76 -18.23 24.62
N THR A 332 17.66 -18.25 25.58
CA THR A 332 17.35 -17.81 26.94
C THR A 332 17.10 -16.31 26.92
N TRP A 333 15.94 -15.94 27.38
CA TRP A 333 15.56 -14.56 27.60
C TRP A 333 16.49 -13.94 28.64
N ASP A 334 17.43 -13.18 28.22
CA ASP A 334 18.18 -12.33 29.10
C ASP A 334 17.95 -10.90 28.70
N ALA A 335 17.04 -10.28 29.42
CA ALA A 335 16.85 -8.85 29.55
C ALA A 335 16.88 -8.00 28.25
N PHE A 336 16.36 -6.84 28.39
CA PHE A 336 16.23 -5.69 27.49
C PHE A 336 17.36 -5.48 26.45
N PHE A 337 18.62 -5.86 26.71
CA PHE A 337 19.72 -5.75 25.75
C PHE A 337 20.16 -7.06 25.11
N GLY A 338 19.64 -8.19 25.54
CA GLY A 338 20.16 -9.51 25.15
C GLY A 338 19.57 -10.10 23.87
N LEU A 339 18.52 -9.52 23.33
CA LEU A 339 17.80 -10.08 22.19
C LEU A 339 18.15 -9.34 20.91
N SER A 340 18.58 -10.10 19.90
CA SER A 340 18.63 -9.58 18.56
C SER A 340 17.20 -9.39 18.03
N TYR A 341 17.03 -8.45 17.10
CA TYR A 341 15.80 -8.24 16.35
C TYR A 341 15.17 -9.55 15.83
N TYR A 342 15.98 -10.51 15.41
CA TYR A 342 15.49 -11.78 14.85
C TYR A 342 14.85 -12.73 15.87
N SER A 343 15.09 -12.53 17.16
CA SER A 343 14.62 -13.43 18.22
C SER A 343 13.39 -12.93 18.97
N VAL A 344 12.82 -11.81 18.57
CA VAL A 344 11.61 -11.25 19.21
C VAL A 344 10.37 -11.52 18.38
N ASN A 345 9.24 -11.69 19.06
CA ASN A 345 7.94 -11.70 18.39
C ASN A 345 7.56 -10.27 17.99
N LYS A 346 7.46 -10.02 16.69
CA LYS A 346 7.26 -8.69 16.11
C LYS A 346 5.79 -8.33 15.91
N THR A 347 4.88 -9.28 16.11
CA THR A 347 3.44 -9.06 16.01
C THR A 347 2.83 -8.60 17.33
N GLU A 348 3.54 -8.80 18.43
CA GLU A 348 3.12 -8.34 19.75
C GLU A 348 3.62 -6.92 20.03
N PRO A 349 2.85 -6.11 20.77
CA PRO A 349 3.28 -4.79 21.16
C PRO A 349 4.47 -4.87 22.14
N MET A 350 5.27 -3.82 22.14
CA MET A 350 6.30 -3.63 23.15
C MET A 350 5.68 -3.50 24.54
N ILE A 351 6.41 -3.95 25.56
CA ILE A 351 6.05 -3.79 26.96
C ILE A 351 7.07 -2.92 27.69
N MET A 352 6.65 -2.39 28.84
CA MET A 352 7.50 -1.54 29.69
C MET A 352 8.42 -2.38 30.60
N TYR A 353 9.72 -2.19 30.43
CA TYR A 353 10.77 -2.65 31.36
C TYR A 353 11.11 -1.50 32.30
N GLN A 354 10.40 -1.42 33.41
CA GLN A 354 10.43 -0.28 34.33
C GLN A 354 11.85 0.07 34.85
N GLU A 355 12.74 -0.89 34.99
CA GLU A 355 14.14 -0.68 35.40
C GLU A 355 14.95 0.14 34.38
N TRP A 356 14.54 0.13 33.10
CA TRP A 356 15.18 0.88 32.02
C TRP A 356 14.45 2.16 31.68
N HIS A 357 13.29 2.40 32.32
CA HIS A 357 12.54 3.63 32.17
C HIS A 357 13.14 4.76 33.00
N ASP A 358 13.09 5.98 32.45
CA ASP A 358 13.47 7.20 33.17
C ASP A 358 12.31 7.66 34.06
N VAL A 359 12.49 7.48 35.36
CA VAL A 359 11.48 7.80 36.39
C VAL A 359 11.58 9.21 36.95
N GLU A 360 12.52 10.02 36.49
CA GLU A 360 12.62 11.43 36.90
C GLU A 360 11.45 12.25 36.30
N SER A 361 11.15 13.37 36.95
CA SER A 361 10.12 14.27 36.42
C SER A 361 10.49 14.81 35.04
N LYS A 362 9.49 15.04 34.20
CA LYS A 362 9.65 15.57 32.85
C LYS A 362 8.71 16.74 32.64
N SER A 363 9.20 17.82 32.00
CA SER A 363 8.43 19.03 31.71
C SER A 363 8.66 19.39 30.24
N LEU A 364 7.62 19.36 29.43
CA LEU A 364 7.73 19.56 27.99
C LEU A 364 6.47 20.21 27.39
N LEU A 365 6.60 20.68 26.15
CA LEU A 365 5.50 21.23 25.36
C LEU A 365 4.72 22.34 26.08
N ASN A 366 5.42 23.18 26.84
CA ASN A 366 4.87 24.35 27.53
C ASN A 366 3.63 24.08 28.42
N GLY A 367 3.49 22.84 28.93
CA GLY A 367 2.35 22.56 29.83
C GLY A 367 2.18 21.11 30.24
N LEU A 368 2.91 20.19 29.67
CA LEU A 368 2.89 18.80 30.14
C LEU A 368 3.91 18.63 31.26
N GLU A 369 3.43 18.32 32.45
CA GLU A 369 4.22 17.98 33.63
C GLU A 369 3.98 16.50 33.97
N ILE A 370 5.02 15.69 33.85
CA ILE A 370 5.01 14.26 34.22
C ILE A 370 5.75 14.14 35.54
N PRO A 371 5.08 13.75 36.64
CA PRO A 371 5.71 13.67 37.95
C PRO A 371 6.69 12.51 38.06
N ALA A 372 7.73 12.66 38.91
CA ALA A 372 8.69 11.62 39.13
C ALA A 372 8.10 10.38 39.81
N GLY A 373 8.64 9.19 39.50
CA GLY A 373 8.34 7.92 40.16
C GLY A 373 7.09 7.22 39.61
N GLN A 374 6.56 7.65 38.48
CA GLN A 374 5.46 6.97 37.82
C GLN A 374 5.90 5.70 37.08
N ASP A 375 4.93 4.86 36.77
CA ASP A 375 5.08 3.76 35.85
C ASP A 375 5.21 4.30 34.40
N GLY A 376 6.14 3.71 33.65
CA GLY A 376 6.48 4.21 32.32
C GLY A 376 5.32 4.16 31.31
N MET A 377 4.39 3.21 31.43
CA MET A 377 3.19 3.20 30.58
C MET A 377 2.29 4.39 30.89
N THR A 378 2.17 4.79 32.16
CA THR A 378 1.44 6.00 32.57
C THR A 378 2.07 7.25 31.96
N ASP A 379 3.40 7.35 31.94
CA ASP A 379 4.10 8.48 31.29
C ASP A 379 3.80 8.54 29.78
N ILE A 380 3.82 7.40 29.12
CA ILE A 380 3.50 7.31 27.67
C ILE A 380 2.05 7.73 27.41
N GLU A 381 1.08 7.21 28.18
CA GLU A 381 -0.33 7.58 28.03
C GLU A 381 -0.56 9.08 28.24
N MET A 382 0.08 9.67 29.25
CA MET A 382 0.01 11.11 29.50
C MET A 382 0.57 11.93 28.32
N ALA A 383 1.69 11.50 27.75
CA ALA A 383 2.30 12.17 26.61
C ALA A 383 1.44 12.04 25.34
N ILE A 384 0.91 10.85 25.06
CA ILE A 384 0.00 10.61 23.93
C ILE A 384 -1.29 11.42 24.08
N ASP A 385 -1.89 11.44 25.28
CA ASP A 385 -3.09 12.25 25.56
C ASP A 385 -2.82 13.74 25.34
N TYR A 386 -1.66 14.23 25.75
CA TYR A 386 -1.28 15.61 25.58
C TYR A 386 -1.09 15.96 24.09
N LEU A 387 -0.36 15.13 23.35
CA LEU A 387 -0.18 15.29 21.90
C LEU A 387 -1.53 15.23 21.18
N PHE A 388 -2.35 14.23 21.47
CA PHE A 388 -3.68 14.08 20.86
C PHE A 388 -4.58 15.29 21.10
N ASN A 389 -4.54 15.87 22.31
CA ASN A 389 -5.36 17.04 22.64
C ASN A 389 -4.78 18.36 22.12
N HIS A 390 -3.59 18.35 21.53
CA HIS A 390 -3.01 19.56 20.97
C HIS A 390 -3.87 20.11 19.81
N PRO A 391 -4.11 21.44 19.76
CA PRO A 391 -4.99 22.06 18.75
C PRO A 391 -4.58 21.76 17.29
N ASN A 392 -3.31 21.51 17.05
CA ASN A 392 -2.78 21.28 15.71
C ASN A 392 -3.19 19.95 15.09
N VAL A 393 -3.54 18.92 15.89
CA VAL A 393 -3.75 17.56 15.37
C VAL A 393 -4.87 17.52 14.33
N GLY A 394 -6.00 18.18 14.63
CA GLY A 394 -7.12 18.25 13.70
C GLY A 394 -6.72 18.81 12.32
N PRO A 395 -6.21 20.06 12.23
CA PRO A 395 -5.83 20.63 10.93
C PRO A 395 -4.63 19.94 10.29
N PHE A 396 -3.68 19.43 11.07
CA PHE A 396 -2.48 18.77 10.54
C PHE A 396 -2.81 17.41 9.90
N ILE A 397 -3.54 16.55 10.59
CA ILE A 397 -3.93 15.22 10.10
C ILE A 397 -5.04 15.35 9.06
N GLY A 398 -6.04 16.21 9.29
CA GLY A 398 -7.14 16.45 8.35
C GLY A 398 -6.63 16.87 6.97
N ARG A 399 -5.72 17.86 6.92
CA ARG A 399 -5.09 18.28 5.66
C ARG A 399 -4.37 17.13 4.96
N GLN A 400 -3.59 16.33 5.68
CA GLN A 400 -2.84 15.23 5.09
C GLN A 400 -3.76 14.14 4.53
N LEU A 401 -4.87 13.83 5.21
CA LEU A 401 -5.86 12.87 4.72
C LEU A 401 -6.59 13.40 3.48
N ILE A 402 -6.98 14.68 3.46
CA ILE A 402 -7.56 15.30 2.26
C ILE A 402 -6.60 15.19 1.07
N GLN A 403 -5.32 15.48 1.28
CA GLN A 403 -4.31 15.40 0.22
C GLN A 403 -4.14 14.00 -0.33
N ARG A 404 -4.23 12.96 0.52
CA ARG A 404 -4.08 11.56 0.09
C ARG A 404 -5.34 10.95 -0.51
N LEU A 405 -6.50 11.49 -0.20
CA LEU A 405 -7.77 10.95 -0.68
C LEU A 405 -8.36 11.77 -1.83
N ILE A 406 -8.32 13.11 -1.75
CA ILE A 406 -9.13 14.00 -2.59
C ILE A 406 -8.28 14.87 -3.53
N LYS A 407 -7.56 15.89 -3.00
CA LYS A 407 -6.86 16.91 -3.78
C LYS A 407 -5.59 17.42 -3.10
N SER A 408 -4.59 17.82 -3.90
CA SER A 408 -3.29 18.28 -3.38
C SER A 408 -3.35 19.62 -2.63
N ASN A 409 -4.28 20.50 -3.00
CA ASN A 409 -4.42 21.85 -2.47
C ASN A 409 -5.82 22.08 -1.90
N PRO A 410 -6.13 21.51 -0.71
CA PRO A 410 -7.41 21.81 -0.07
C PRO A 410 -7.48 23.27 0.37
N SER A 411 -8.66 23.89 0.24
CA SER A 411 -8.87 25.25 0.74
C SER A 411 -8.76 25.32 2.27
N PRO A 412 -8.39 26.46 2.84
CA PRO A 412 -8.44 26.65 4.30
C PRO A 412 -9.83 26.35 4.90
N ALA A 413 -10.90 26.69 4.20
CA ALA A 413 -12.26 26.40 4.65
C ALA A 413 -12.57 24.89 4.68
N TYR A 414 -12.05 24.11 3.76
CA TYR A 414 -12.18 22.64 3.78
C TYR A 414 -11.44 22.07 5.00
N ILE A 415 -10.20 22.49 5.22
CA ILE A 415 -9.40 22.04 6.38
C ILE A 415 -10.12 22.39 7.69
N GLU A 416 -10.70 23.59 7.79
CA GLU A 416 -11.44 24.04 8.98
C GLU A 416 -12.64 23.14 9.28
N ARG A 417 -13.47 22.83 8.27
CA ARG A 417 -14.61 21.91 8.43
C ARG A 417 -14.19 20.52 8.91
N ILE A 418 -13.10 20.00 8.37
CA ILE A 418 -12.57 18.68 8.81
C ILE A 418 -11.98 18.78 10.22
N THR A 419 -11.34 19.88 10.56
CA THR A 419 -10.83 20.15 11.91
C THR A 419 -11.96 20.20 12.94
N GLU A 420 -13.09 20.83 12.61
CA GLU A 420 -14.28 20.86 13.46
C GLU A 420 -14.79 19.45 13.75
N VAL A 421 -14.92 18.61 12.72
CA VAL A 421 -15.35 17.20 12.87
C VAL A 421 -14.34 16.38 13.67
N PHE A 422 -13.03 16.60 13.44
CA PHE A 422 -11.98 15.92 14.23
C PHE A 422 -12.07 16.31 15.72
N ASN A 423 -12.36 17.57 16.01
CA ASN A 423 -12.46 18.05 17.38
C ASN A 423 -13.73 17.59 18.10
N ASP A 424 -14.82 17.39 17.36
CA ASP A 424 -16.10 16.92 17.87
C ASP A 424 -16.93 16.31 16.71
N ASN A 425 -17.16 15.01 16.77
CA ASN A 425 -17.98 14.28 15.80
C ASN A 425 -19.50 14.58 15.90
N GLY A 426 -19.90 15.58 16.65
CA GLY A 426 -21.31 15.92 16.96
C GLY A 426 -21.89 15.12 18.13
N ARG A 427 -21.09 14.26 18.76
CA ARG A 427 -21.43 13.47 19.95
C ARG A 427 -20.53 13.78 21.16
N GLY A 428 -19.63 14.77 21.01
CA GLY A 428 -18.66 15.15 22.05
C GLY A 428 -17.39 14.28 22.04
N GLU A 429 -17.10 13.58 20.97
CA GLU A 429 -15.93 12.72 20.83
C GLU A 429 -14.93 13.36 19.86
N ARG A 430 -13.67 13.47 20.29
CA ARG A 430 -12.54 13.94 19.49
C ARG A 430 -11.83 12.77 18.84
N GLY A 431 -11.35 12.96 17.59
CA GLY A 431 -10.51 12.00 16.89
C GLY A 431 -11.24 10.79 16.33
N ASP A 432 -12.56 10.84 16.20
CA ASP A 432 -13.39 9.82 15.54
C ASP A 432 -13.05 9.79 14.04
N MET A 433 -12.26 8.79 13.64
CA MET A 433 -11.78 8.67 12.26
C MET A 433 -12.89 8.30 11.27
N GLU A 434 -13.93 7.57 11.70
CA GLU A 434 -15.11 7.32 10.86
C GLU A 434 -15.78 8.65 10.45
N ALA A 435 -16.06 9.50 11.43
CA ALA A 435 -16.66 10.81 11.18
C ALA A 435 -15.76 11.69 10.30
N VAL A 436 -14.45 11.69 10.55
CA VAL A 436 -13.46 12.46 9.78
C VAL A 436 -13.40 11.98 8.31
N ILE A 437 -13.29 10.68 8.06
CA ILE A 437 -13.22 10.13 6.70
C ILE A 437 -14.53 10.39 5.95
N LYS A 438 -15.67 10.19 6.59
CA LYS A 438 -16.97 10.50 6.01
C LYS A 438 -17.08 11.99 5.65
N ALA A 439 -16.66 12.88 6.53
CA ALA A 439 -16.66 14.33 6.29
C ALA A 439 -15.74 14.70 5.12
N ILE A 440 -14.53 14.11 5.03
CA ILE A 440 -13.60 14.33 3.92
C ILE A 440 -14.23 13.91 2.58
N LEU A 441 -14.81 12.73 2.53
CA LEU A 441 -15.37 12.20 1.28
C LEU A 441 -16.63 12.93 0.83
N MET A 442 -17.42 13.45 1.76
CA MET A 442 -18.72 14.08 1.49
C MET A 442 -18.68 15.61 1.45
N ASP A 443 -17.51 16.21 1.69
CA ASP A 443 -17.36 17.66 1.65
C ASP A 443 -17.76 18.25 0.29
N PRO A 444 -18.44 19.40 0.24
CA PRO A 444 -18.80 20.05 -1.01
C PRO A 444 -17.61 20.28 -1.94
N GLU A 445 -16.44 20.66 -1.41
CA GLU A 445 -15.23 20.86 -2.23
C GLU A 445 -14.72 19.56 -2.88
N ALA A 446 -15.00 18.40 -2.27
CA ALA A 446 -14.71 17.10 -2.87
C ALA A 446 -15.74 16.66 -3.92
N ARG A 447 -16.99 17.18 -3.87
CA ARG A 447 -18.13 16.65 -4.63
C ARG A 447 -18.58 17.52 -5.79
N THR A 448 -18.52 18.86 -5.64
CA THR A 448 -19.07 19.77 -6.66
C THR A 448 -18.27 19.73 -7.97
N CYS A 449 -18.99 19.83 -9.10
CA CYS A 449 -18.36 19.85 -10.42
C CYS A 449 -17.73 21.20 -10.74
N GLU A 450 -18.17 22.28 -10.11
CA GLU A 450 -17.60 23.62 -10.25
C GLU A 450 -16.13 23.63 -9.86
N GLU A 451 -15.76 22.89 -8.79
CA GLU A 451 -14.38 22.75 -8.32
C GLU A 451 -13.45 22.13 -9.39
N LEU A 452 -13.96 21.34 -10.32
CA LEU A 452 -13.15 20.72 -11.36
C LEU A 452 -12.53 21.74 -12.34
N GLN A 453 -13.05 22.97 -12.37
CA GLN A 453 -12.57 24.05 -13.23
C GLN A 453 -11.60 25.00 -12.51
N GLU A 454 -11.47 24.85 -11.18
CA GLU A 454 -10.57 25.69 -10.42
C GLU A 454 -9.11 25.27 -10.68
N PHE A 455 -8.26 26.29 -10.76
CA PHE A 455 -6.84 26.13 -11.14
C PHE A 455 -6.05 25.28 -10.14
N ASP A 456 -6.43 25.26 -8.88
CA ASP A 456 -5.76 24.56 -7.78
C ASP A 456 -6.40 23.19 -7.45
N ASN A 457 -7.41 22.80 -8.23
CA ASN A 457 -8.10 21.53 -7.98
C ASN A 457 -7.35 20.31 -8.53
N GLY A 458 -7.64 19.16 -7.91
CA GLY A 458 -7.14 17.87 -8.31
C GLY A 458 -5.82 17.48 -7.63
N ARG A 459 -5.35 16.30 -8.01
CA ARG A 459 -4.03 15.77 -7.65
C ARG A 459 -3.52 14.87 -8.75
N LEU A 460 -2.22 14.73 -8.85
CA LEU A 460 -1.63 13.67 -9.65
C LEU A 460 -1.86 12.33 -8.93
N ARG A 461 -2.58 11.41 -9.56
CA ARG A 461 -2.78 10.10 -8.97
C ARG A 461 -1.47 9.33 -8.96
N GLU A 462 -1.13 8.78 -7.81
CA GLU A 462 0.10 8.00 -7.61
C GLU A 462 0.20 6.85 -8.62
N PRO A 463 1.41 6.51 -9.10
CA PRO A 463 1.59 5.40 -10.03
C PRO A 463 1.00 4.08 -9.50
N LEU A 464 1.21 3.79 -8.20
CA LEU A 464 0.62 2.61 -7.56
C LEU A 464 -0.90 2.61 -7.64
N LEU A 465 -1.56 3.72 -7.30
CA LEU A 465 -3.03 3.81 -7.33
C LEU A 465 -3.60 3.70 -8.74
N ARG A 466 -2.89 4.18 -9.76
CA ARG A 466 -3.30 4.02 -11.16
C ARG A 466 -3.21 2.56 -11.60
N GLY A 467 -2.13 1.86 -11.19
CA GLY A 467 -1.98 0.44 -11.47
C GLY A 467 -3.00 -0.42 -10.72
N ALA A 468 -3.24 -0.10 -9.45
CA ALA A 468 -4.25 -0.77 -8.64
C ALA A 468 -5.65 -0.67 -9.26
N GLU A 469 -6.03 0.52 -9.73
CA GLU A 469 -7.29 0.72 -10.44
C GLU A 469 -7.39 -0.13 -11.70
N TYR A 470 -6.34 -0.13 -12.52
CA TYR A 470 -6.28 -0.97 -13.71
C TYR A 470 -6.45 -2.46 -13.36
N LEU A 471 -5.70 -2.96 -12.37
CA LEU A 471 -5.77 -4.34 -11.92
C LEU A 471 -7.15 -4.74 -11.36
N ARG A 472 -7.89 -3.78 -10.77
CA ARG A 472 -9.24 -4.02 -10.24
C ARG A 472 -10.33 -3.98 -11.31
N VAL A 473 -10.23 -3.04 -12.22
CA VAL A 473 -11.30 -2.75 -13.20
C VAL A 473 -11.30 -3.73 -14.37
N MET A 474 -10.13 -4.23 -14.76
CA MET A 474 -10.03 -5.13 -15.91
C MET A 474 -10.54 -6.53 -15.57
N PRO A 475 -11.42 -7.10 -16.41
CA PRO A 475 -11.87 -8.49 -16.25
C PRO A 475 -10.69 -9.46 -16.27
N LYS A 476 -10.70 -10.44 -15.40
CA LYS A 476 -9.62 -11.42 -15.22
C LYS A 476 -10.08 -12.79 -15.69
N ILE A 477 -9.20 -13.48 -16.42
CA ILE A 477 -9.44 -14.88 -16.78
C ILE A 477 -8.96 -15.73 -15.61
N GLY A 478 -9.90 -16.45 -14.99
CA GLY A 478 -9.61 -17.49 -14.03
C GLY A 478 -9.17 -18.76 -14.77
N GLU A 479 -7.88 -18.98 -15.02
CA GLU A 479 -7.41 -20.28 -15.47
C GLU A 479 -6.97 -21.16 -14.28
N GLN A 480 -7.24 -22.46 -14.40
CA GLN A 480 -6.63 -23.48 -13.54
C GLN A 480 -5.22 -23.73 -14.04
N ILE A 481 -4.23 -23.64 -13.16
CA ILE A 481 -2.88 -24.07 -13.48
C ILE A 481 -2.84 -25.59 -13.40
N LEU A 482 -2.63 -26.18 -14.53
CA LEU A 482 -2.29 -27.59 -14.62
C LEU A 482 -0.76 -27.69 -14.63
N PHE A 483 -0.17 -28.11 -13.53
CA PHE A 483 1.18 -28.64 -13.58
C PHE A 483 1.11 -30.01 -14.21
N ASP A 484 1.41 -30.10 -15.51
CA ASP A 484 1.63 -31.37 -16.16
C ASP A 484 3.06 -31.82 -15.87
N VAL A 485 3.20 -32.52 -14.75
CA VAL A 485 4.45 -33.18 -14.40
C VAL A 485 4.50 -34.48 -15.15
N THR A 486 4.96 -34.43 -16.39
CA THR A 486 5.17 -35.63 -17.19
C THR A 486 6.48 -36.29 -16.73
N PHE A 487 6.38 -37.21 -15.80
CA PHE A 487 7.47 -38.13 -15.56
C PHE A 487 7.46 -39.19 -16.66
N ASN A 488 8.52 -39.28 -17.43
CA ASN A 488 8.76 -40.50 -18.19
C ASN A 488 9.06 -41.58 -17.17
N ASN A 489 8.35 -42.71 -17.23
CA ASN A 489 8.59 -43.86 -16.37
C ASN A 489 10.01 -44.39 -16.60
N TYR A 490 10.92 -44.11 -15.68
CA TYR A 490 12.25 -44.66 -15.65
C TYR A 490 12.38 -45.58 -14.43
N SER A 491 12.85 -46.76 -14.66
CA SER A 491 13.24 -47.67 -13.59
C SER A 491 14.74 -47.52 -13.35
N CYS A 492 15.11 -46.91 -12.24
CA CYS A 492 16.48 -46.91 -11.76
C CYS A 492 16.56 -47.84 -10.56
N ASN A 493 17.35 -48.92 -10.66
CA ASN A 493 17.50 -49.95 -9.63
C ASN A 493 16.18 -50.60 -9.14
N GLY A 494 15.17 -50.68 -10.03
CA GLY A 494 13.90 -51.34 -9.70
C GLY A 494 12.90 -50.46 -8.93
N ILE A 495 13.17 -49.17 -8.81
CA ILE A 495 12.23 -48.20 -8.29
C ILE A 495 11.49 -47.57 -9.48
N GLU A 496 10.18 -47.79 -9.54
CA GLU A 496 9.30 -47.12 -10.52
C GLU A 496 8.86 -45.78 -9.92
N TYR A 497 9.14 -44.71 -10.65
CA TYR A 497 8.60 -43.38 -10.34
C TYR A 497 7.36 -43.14 -11.19
N THR A 498 6.23 -42.93 -10.56
CA THR A 498 4.96 -42.59 -11.23
C THR A 498 4.71 -41.11 -11.18
N SER A 499 4.30 -40.52 -12.30
CA SER A 499 3.86 -39.13 -12.36
C SER A 499 2.40 -39.02 -11.92
N ASP A 500 2.13 -38.04 -11.08
CA ASP A 500 0.76 -37.58 -10.82
C ASP A 500 0.56 -36.18 -11.40
N THR A 501 -0.59 -35.95 -12.02
CA THR A 501 -1.00 -34.62 -12.44
C THR A 501 -1.62 -33.92 -11.24
N ILE A 502 -0.97 -32.88 -10.74
CA ILE A 502 -1.47 -32.10 -9.63
C ILE A 502 -2.27 -30.93 -10.18
N ILE A 503 -3.57 -30.89 -9.86
CA ILE A 503 -4.44 -29.77 -10.19
C ILE A 503 -4.44 -28.82 -8.98
N VAL A 504 -3.87 -27.64 -9.15
CA VAL A 504 -3.96 -26.58 -8.15
C VAL A 504 -5.09 -25.66 -8.54
N THR A 505 -6.17 -25.66 -7.76
CA THR A 505 -7.26 -24.70 -7.89
C THR A 505 -6.86 -23.41 -7.18
N ASP A 506 -6.99 -22.29 -7.86
CA ASP A 506 -6.23 -21.10 -7.52
C ASP A 506 -7.05 -19.89 -7.13
N ASN A 507 -6.68 -19.33 -5.96
CA ASN A 507 -7.05 -17.98 -5.56
C ASN A 507 -5.82 -17.02 -5.45
N LEU A 508 -4.60 -17.46 -5.82
CA LEU A 508 -3.37 -16.79 -5.44
C LEU A 508 -2.61 -16.16 -6.63
N ARG A 509 -3.26 -15.98 -7.76
CA ARG A 509 -2.69 -15.52 -9.04
C ARG A 509 -2.15 -14.09 -9.04
N PHE A 510 -2.41 -13.33 -7.99
CA PHE A 510 -2.23 -11.88 -8.01
C PHE A 510 -0.91 -11.40 -7.43
N TRP A 511 -0.08 -12.27 -6.89
CA TRP A 511 1.04 -11.88 -6.06
C TRP A 511 2.21 -11.31 -6.86
N ASN A 512 2.53 -11.98 -7.94
CA ASN A 512 3.70 -11.67 -8.74
C ASN A 512 3.56 -10.33 -9.48
N ASP A 513 2.37 -10.00 -9.93
CA ASP A 513 2.13 -8.78 -10.71
C ASP A 513 2.21 -7.54 -9.83
N GLY A 514 1.79 -7.64 -8.56
CA GLY A 514 1.97 -6.57 -7.59
C GLY A 514 3.45 -6.24 -7.38
N PHE A 515 4.30 -7.24 -7.20
CA PHE A 515 5.73 -7.05 -7.00
C PHE A 515 6.42 -6.44 -8.24
N ASN A 516 6.13 -6.96 -9.42
CA ASN A 516 6.71 -6.44 -10.66
C ASN A 516 6.26 -5.02 -10.97
N PHE A 517 5.00 -4.70 -10.66
CA PHE A 517 4.48 -3.35 -10.78
C PHE A 517 5.22 -2.40 -9.85
N PHE A 518 5.45 -2.81 -8.60
CA PHE A 518 6.19 -2.03 -7.62
C PHE A 518 7.61 -1.70 -8.08
N ASP A 519 8.38 -2.69 -8.55
CA ASP A 519 9.76 -2.47 -9.00
C ASP A 519 9.79 -1.49 -10.19
N ALA A 520 8.81 -1.57 -11.08
CA ALA A 520 8.69 -0.67 -12.21
C ALA A 520 8.37 0.77 -11.80
N VAL A 521 7.44 0.98 -10.85
CA VAL A 521 6.98 2.32 -10.44
C VAL A 521 7.66 2.85 -9.18
N LYS A 522 8.49 2.03 -8.53
CA LYS A 522 9.24 2.36 -7.31
C LYS A 522 8.37 2.90 -6.17
N GLN A 523 7.19 2.32 -6.03
CA GLN A 523 6.24 2.67 -5.00
C GLN A 523 5.48 1.42 -4.53
N PHE A 524 5.57 1.13 -3.23
CA PHE A 524 4.78 0.09 -2.56
C PHE A 524 4.52 0.50 -1.11
N PRO A 525 3.42 0.08 -0.48
CA PRO A 525 3.19 0.37 0.93
C PRO A 525 4.35 -0.13 1.80
N LEU A 526 4.68 0.63 2.82
CA LEU A 526 5.77 0.34 3.76
C LEU A 526 7.13 0.09 3.08
N LEU A 527 7.39 0.74 1.93
CA LEU A 527 8.69 0.65 1.24
C LEU A 527 9.26 2.02 0.86
N SER A 528 8.90 3.03 1.60
CA SER A 528 9.38 4.39 1.38
C SER A 528 10.89 4.51 1.66
N PRO A 529 11.59 5.45 0.99
CA PRO A 529 13.04 5.62 1.16
C PRO A 529 13.43 6.23 2.51
N SER A 530 12.49 6.81 3.24
CA SER A 530 12.71 7.42 4.56
C SER A 530 11.39 7.63 5.30
N VAL A 531 11.47 8.07 6.57
CA VAL A 531 10.31 8.46 7.39
C VAL A 531 9.48 9.60 6.77
N PHE A 532 10.03 10.34 5.83
CA PHE A 532 9.31 11.37 5.07
C PHE A 532 8.45 10.82 3.93
N ASN A 533 8.19 9.51 3.92
CA ASN A 533 7.46 8.83 2.86
C ASN A 533 8.18 8.93 1.49
N PHE A 534 7.49 8.65 0.41
CA PHE A 534 7.97 8.86 -0.96
C PHE A 534 8.02 10.34 -1.33
N TYR A 535 7.22 11.16 -0.66
CA TYR A 535 7.10 12.60 -0.88
C TYR A 535 6.54 13.32 0.34
N LEU A 536 6.95 14.55 0.53
CA LEU A 536 6.38 15.43 1.57
C LEU A 536 5.05 16.03 1.08
N PRO A 537 4.08 16.25 1.98
CA PRO A 537 2.77 16.81 1.64
C PRO A 537 2.83 18.25 1.08
N ASN A 538 3.93 18.95 1.29
CA ASN A 538 4.17 20.32 0.84
C ASN A 538 5.18 20.41 -0.31
N HIS A 539 5.47 19.30 -1.01
CA HIS A 539 6.36 19.34 -2.17
C HIS A 539 5.76 20.20 -3.29
N GLN A 540 6.56 21.10 -3.83
CA GLN A 540 6.22 21.97 -4.96
C GLN A 540 7.11 21.61 -6.15
N PRO A 541 6.53 21.08 -7.25
CA PRO A 541 7.27 20.89 -8.49
C PRO A 541 7.78 22.22 -9.05
N VAL A 542 9.01 22.23 -9.58
CA VAL A 542 9.60 23.41 -10.19
C VAL A 542 8.77 23.85 -11.42
N GLY A 543 8.56 25.16 -11.58
CA GLY A 543 7.82 25.76 -12.67
C GLY A 543 6.49 26.35 -12.22
N GLU A 544 5.48 26.27 -13.07
CA GLU A 544 4.20 26.98 -12.91
C GLU A 544 3.49 26.64 -11.58
N MET A 545 3.57 25.42 -11.08
CA MET A 545 2.99 25.07 -9.78
C MET A 545 3.66 25.82 -8.63
N ALA A 546 5.01 25.84 -8.60
CA ALA A 546 5.75 26.59 -7.57
C ALA A 546 5.53 28.11 -7.67
N GLU A 547 5.45 28.65 -8.90
CA GLU A 547 5.18 30.06 -9.16
C GLU A 547 3.80 30.50 -8.65
N ASN A 548 2.85 29.57 -8.62
CA ASN A 548 1.50 29.79 -8.10
C ASN A 548 1.31 29.26 -6.68
N ASN A 549 2.38 28.88 -5.97
CA ASN A 549 2.37 28.33 -4.62
C ASN A 549 1.52 27.05 -4.47
N LEU A 550 1.37 26.25 -5.52
CA LEU A 550 0.65 25.00 -5.49
C LEU A 550 1.54 23.84 -5.07
N PHE A 551 0.98 22.93 -4.29
CA PHE A 551 1.59 21.66 -3.94
C PHE A 551 1.24 20.61 -4.97
N GLY A 552 2.20 19.74 -5.26
CA GLY A 552 2.04 18.55 -6.09
C GLY A 552 2.90 17.42 -5.51
N PRO A 553 2.49 16.85 -4.35
CA PRO A 553 3.29 15.86 -3.62
C PRO A 553 3.75 14.71 -4.50
N GLU A 554 2.83 14.14 -5.25
CA GLU A 554 3.03 12.94 -6.07
C GLU A 554 3.98 13.16 -7.26
N PHE A 555 4.21 14.41 -7.68
CA PHE A 555 5.20 14.71 -8.71
C PHE A 555 6.63 14.36 -8.30
N LYS A 556 6.89 14.20 -6.99
CA LYS A 556 8.20 13.79 -6.49
C LYS A 556 8.61 12.39 -6.95
N ILE A 557 7.64 11.48 -7.07
CA ILE A 557 7.87 10.10 -7.51
C ILE A 557 7.57 9.87 -8.99
N HIS A 558 6.99 10.85 -9.67
CA HIS A 558 6.63 10.77 -11.08
C HIS A 558 7.68 11.50 -11.93
N ASP A 559 8.84 10.92 -12.05
CA ASP A 559 9.92 11.39 -12.92
C ASP A 559 9.84 10.75 -14.32
N SER A 560 10.78 11.15 -15.21
CA SER A 560 10.82 10.61 -16.58
C SER A 560 11.01 9.10 -16.62
N SER A 561 11.71 8.52 -15.65
CA SER A 561 11.97 7.09 -15.56
C SER A 561 10.71 6.34 -15.14
N SER A 562 10.08 6.77 -14.05
CA SER A 562 8.84 6.15 -13.56
C SER A 562 7.69 6.30 -14.56
N ALA A 563 7.62 7.41 -15.30
CA ALA A 563 6.61 7.58 -16.34
C ALA A 563 6.75 6.57 -17.48
N VAL A 564 7.99 6.33 -17.95
CA VAL A 564 8.28 5.32 -18.97
C VAL A 564 8.04 3.91 -18.44
N ASN A 565 8.53 3.62 -17.23
CA ASN A 565 8.38 2.31 -16.62
C ASN A 565 6.90 1.96 -16.37
N TYR A 566 6.10 2.94 -15.95
CA TYR A 566 4.66 2.75 -15.79
C TYR A 566 3.98 2.30 -17.10
N ILE A 567 4.30 2.95 -18.21
CA ILE A 567 3.78 2.56 -19.53
C ILE A 567 4.27 1.17 -19.93
N ASN A 568 5.56 0.89 -19.69
CA ASN A 568 6.14 -0.40 -20.03
C ASN A 568 5.49 -1.54 -19.24
N ILE A 569 5.25 -1.37 -17.94
CA ILE A 569 4.62 -2.43 -17.13
C ILE A 569 3.15 -2.64 -17.53
N LEU A 570 2.40 -1.56 -17.82
CA LEU A 570 1.05 -1.71 -18.35
C LEU A 570 1.04 -2.42 -19.70
N TYR A 571 2.02 -2.13 -20.56
CA TYR A 571 2.19 -2.85 -21.83
C TYR A 571 2.45 -4.34 -21.60
N ILE A 572 3.27 -4.67 -20.62
CA ILE A 572 3.53 -6.06 -20.24
C ILE A 572 2.23 -6.76 -19.82
N PHE A 573 1.41 -6.14 -18.99
CA PHE A 573 0.12 -6.72 -18.58
C PHE A 573 -0.88 -6.88 -19.74
N THR A 574 -0.77 -6.08 -20.79
CA THR A 574 -1.65 -6.17 -21.96
C THR A 574 -1.10 -7.07 -23.06
N ALA A 575 0.19 -7.40 -23.04
CA ALA A 575 0.82 -8.15 -24.12
C ALA A 575 0.68 -9.67 -23.93
N PRO A 576 0.24 -10.40 -24.98
CA PRO A 576 0.14 -11.86 -24.94
C PRO A 576 1.50 -12.56 -24.86
N PHE A 577 2.61 -11.82 -24.79
CA PHE A 577 3.97 -12.32 -24.71
C PHE A 577 4.42 -12.71 -23.30
N TYR A 578 3.57 -12.54 -22.32
CA TYR A 578 3.88 -12.93 -20.95
C TYR A 578 3.93 -14.45 -20.75
N ASP A 579 3.97 -15.18 -21.87
CA ASP A 579 4.10 -16.61 -21.89
C ASP A 579 5.56 -17.00 -21.62
N ALA A 580 5.80 -17.41 -20.41
CA ALA A 580 6.81 -18.39 -20.00
C ALA A 580 8.32 -18.08 -20.09
N ALA A 581 8.82 -17.24 -20.96
CA ALA A 581 10.27 -17.20 -21.20
C ALA A 581 11.08 -16.35 -20.19
N TRP A 582 10.46 -15.39 -19.51
CA TRP A 582 11.13 -14.47 -18.58
C TRP A 582 10.98 -14.87 -17.10
N TYR A 583 9.99 -15.72 -16.78
CA TYR A 583 9.59 -16.08 -15.40
C TYR A 583 9.95 -17.50 -14.99
N ASN A 584 10.91 -18.14 -15.64
CA ASN A 584 11.37 -19.48 -15.26
C ASN A 584 11.79 -19.59 -13.79
N TRP A 585 12.17 -18.49 -13.15
CA TRP A 585 12.54 -18.48 -11.74
C TRP A 585 11.31 -18.60 -10.81
N TYR A 586 10.22 -17.90 -11.12
CA TYR A 586 8.96 -18.00 -10.37
C TYR A 586 8.07 -19.16 -10.82
N GLN A 587 8.31 -19.75 -11.98
CA GLN A 587 7.57 -20.93 -12.45
C GLN A 587 7.74 -22.13 -11.52
N GLY A 588 8.89 -22.27 -10.85
CA GLY A 588 9.09 -23.27 -9.80
C GLY A 588 8.16 -23.09 -8.59
N LEU A 589 7.63 -21.89 -8.38
CA LEU A 589 6.68 -21.58 -7.30
C LEU A 589 5.22 -21.74 -7.74
N GLY A 590 4.95 -21.96 -9.04
CA GLY A 590 3.59 -22.00 -9.57
C GLY A 590 2.83 -20.66 -9.46
N LEU A 591 3.56 -19.55 -9.36
CA LEU A 591 3.00 -18.20 -9.38
C LEU A 591 2.79 -17.81 -10.84
N GLU A 592 1.55 -17.81 -11.29
CA GLU A 592 1.21 -17.33 -12.63
C GLU A 592 0.82 -15.86 -12.62
N ASN A 593 1.00 -15.21 -13.77
CA ASN A 593 0.60 -13.85 -14.00
C ASN A 593 -0.93 -13.74 -14.10
N ILE A 594 -1.46 -12.57 -13.76
CA ILE A 594 -2.85 -12.23 -14.03
C ILE A 594 -3.05 -12.21 -15.55
N MET A 595 -3.99 -13.00 -16.01
CA MET A 595 -4.46 -12.91 -17.39
C MET A 595 -5.74 -12.08 -17.42
N PHE A 596 -5.76 -11.07 -18.27
CA PHE A 596 -6.93 -10.22 -18.47
C PHE A 596 -7.76 -10.70 -19.66
N ASP A 597 -9.08 -10.65 -19.49
CA ASP A 597 -10.02 -10.92 -20.56
C ASP A 597 -10.25 -9.66 -21.39
N TYR A 598 -9.75 -9.67 -22.61
CA TYR A 598 -9.94 -8.58 -23.57
C TYR A 598 -10.94 -8.93 -24.68
N ASP A 599 -11.66 -10.04 -24.59
CA ASP A 599 -12.51 -10.51 -25.69
C ASP A 599 -13.64 -9.53 -25.99
N ASP A 600 -14.29 -8.99 -24.98
CA ASP A 600 -15.31 -7.97 -25.13
C ASP A 600 -14.74 -6.66 -25.73
N LEU A 601 -13.58 -6.22 -25.25
CA LEU A 601 -12.90 -5.04 -25.78
C LEU A 601 -12.42 -5.26 -27.21
N THR A 602 -11.97 -6.47 -27.52
CA THR A 602 -11.56 -6.86 -28.86
C THR A 602 -12.75 -6.91 -29.82
N ALA A 603 -13.89 -7.39 -29.38
CA ALA A 603 -15.13 -7.37 -30.14
C ALA A 603 -15.57 -5.93 -30.46
N ILE A 604 -15.54 -5.05 -29.46
CA ILE A 604 -15.86 -3.62 -29.64
C ILE A 604 -14.89 -2.97 -30.64
N TYR A 605 -13.59 -3.27 -30.55
CA TYR A 605 -12.59 -2.75 -31.50
C TYR A 605 -12.82 -3.19 -32.93
N VAL A 606 -13.19 -4.47 -33.12
CA VAL A 606 -13.45 -5.03 -34.45
C VAL A 606 -14.71 -4.41 -35.07
N ASP A 607 -15.75 -4.22 -34.26
CA ASP A 607 -17.04 -3.69 -34.72
C ASP A 607 -17.01 -2.16 -34.88
N ASP A 608 -16.35 -1.45 -33.98
CA ASP A 608 -16.27 0.01 -33.96
C ASP A 608 -14.96 0.48 -33.26
N PRO A 609 -13.87 0.66 -34.05
CA PRO A 609 -12.59 1.10 -33.50
C PRO A 609 -12.64 2.48 -32.82
N GLU A 610 -13.52 3.38 -33.24
CA GLU A 610 -13.65 4.69 -32.62
C GLU A 610 -14.31 4.58 -31.23
N LYS A 611 -15.33 3.75 -31.10
CA LYS A 611 -15.96 3.44 -29.82
C LYS A 611 -14.97 2.82 -28.83
N PHE A 612 -14.13 1.89 -29.31
CA PHE A 612 -13.06 1.32 -28.48
C PHE A 612 -12.12 2.40 -27.95
N LEU A 613 -11.71 3.32 -28.82
CA LEU A 613 -10.79 4.40 -28.43
C LEU A 613 -11.40 5.28 -27.33
N HIS A 614 -12.70 5.57 -27.42
CA HIS A 614 -13.41 6.33 -26.40
C HIS A 614 -13.54 5.57 -25.08
N LEU A 615 -13.85 4.29 -25.12
CA LEU A 615 -13.95 3.48 -23.91
C LEU A 615 -12.58 3.32 -23.23
N SER A 616 -11.51 3.15 -23.98
CA SER A 616 -10.15 3.04 -23.42
C SER A 616 -9.67 4.38 -22.82
N LEU A 617 -10.08 5.51 -23.36
CA LEU A 617 -9.74 6.84 -22.84
C LEU A 617 -10.53 7.23 -21.58
N ILE A 618 -11.72 6.66 -21.39
CA ILE A 618 -12.53 6.88 -20.18
C ILE A 618 -11.95 6.14 -18.97
N HIS A 619 -11.23 5.05 -19.21
CA HIS A 619 -10.62 4.22 -18.16
C HIS A 619 -9.14 4.53 -17.89
N ILE A 620 -8.53 5.40 -18.65
CA ILE A 620 -7.16 5.91 -18.47
C ILE A 620 -7.19 7.35 -17.96
#